data_814f0c70d5cd1b33131a380bfd001012
#
_entry.id   814f0c70d5cd1b33131a380bfd001012
#
_cell.length_a   1.000
_cell.length_b   1.000
_cell.length_c   1.000
_cell.angle_alpha   90.00
_cell.angle_beta   90.00
_cell.angle_gamma   90.00
#
_symmetry.space_group_name_H-M   'P 1'
#
loop_
_entity.id
_entity.type
_entity.pdbx_description
1 polymer ?
#
loop_
_entity_poly.entity_id
_entity_poly.type
_entity_poly.pdbx_seq_one_letter_code
_entity_poly.pdbx_strand_id
1 'polypeptide(L)' 'MENQSEVDVNLLIKIYNSKLSTISNQNVLLEAKLATMSQDFKEQMDALLQENADLKAQLEG' A
#
# COMPACT_ATOMS: atom_id res chain seq x y z
N MET A 1 31.18 19.56 -22.76
CA MET A 1 30.97 18.76 -22.85
C MET A 1 30.63 18.44 -23.82
N GLU A 2 30.73 18.13 -24.34
CA GLU A 2 30.60 17.87 -25.14
C GLU A 2 30.14 16.84 -25.64
N ASN A 3 29.97 16.11 -25.42
CA ASN A 3 29.50 15.11 -26.18
C ASN A 3 28.22 14.67 -25.62
N GLN A 4 27.49 13.84 -26.29
CA GLN A 4 26.19 13.56 -25.86
C GLN A 4 26.17 12.68 -24.66
N SER A 5 27.28 12.13 -24.30
CA SER A 5 27.32 11.43 -23.05
C SER A 5 27.41 12.38 -21.89
N GLU A 6 27.58 13.66 -22.20
CA GLU A 6 27.66 14.60 -21.13
C GLU A 6 26.28 15.05 -20.76
N VAL A 7 25.97 15.01 -19.51
CA VAL A 7 24.69 15.48 -19.05
C VAL A 7 24.91 16.58 -18.02
N ASP A 8 23.94 17.44 -17.93
CA ASP A 8 23.93 18.44 -16.88
C ASP A 8 23.65 17.73 -15.56
N VAL A 9 24.65 17.72 -14.70
CA VAL A 9 24.57 16.99 -13.44
C VAL A 9 23.44 17.53 -12.57
N ASN A 10 23.21 18.83 -12.60
CA ASN A 10 22.15 19.42 -11.80
C ASN A 10 20.79 18.95 -12.27
N LEU A 11 20.59 18.85 -13.57
CA LEU A 11 19.35 18.32 -14.12
C LEU A 11 19.20 16.86 -13.80
N LEU A 12 20.28 16.11 -13.87
CA LEU A 12 20.25 14.69 -13.54
C LEU A 12 19.79 14.49 -12.11
N ILE A 13 20.34 15.26 -11.19
CA ILE A 13 19.97 15.17 -9.78
C ILE A 13 18.50 15.52 -9.60
N LYS A 14 18.05 16.56 -10.27
CA LYS A 14 16.65 16.97 -10.19
C LYS A 14 15.72 15.86 -10.66
N ILE A 15 16.08 15.23 -11.75
CA ILE A 15 15.24 14.17 -12.30
C ILE A 15 15.23 12.97 -11.36
N TYR A 16 16.37 12.59 -10.82
CA TYR A 16 16.42 11.51 -9.83
C TYR A 16 15.55 11.82 -8.61
N ASN A 17 15.70 13.03 -8.08
CA ASN A 17 14.93 13.41 -6.90
C ASN A 17 13.44 13.38 -7.18
N SER A 18 13.04 13.84 -8.35
CA SER A 18 11.64 13.85 -8.74
C SER A 18 11.10 12.43 -8.83
N LYS A 19 11.86 11.54 -9.46
CA LYS A 19 11.44 10.15 -9.60
C LYS A 19 11.41 9.43 -8.26
N LEU A 20 12.40 9.69 -7.42
CA LEU A 20 12.42 9.10 -6.09
C LEU A 20 11.21 9.53 -5.27
N SER A 21 10.87 10.81 -5.36
CA SER A 21 9.71 11.32 -4.65
C SER A 21 8.42 10.66 -5.15
N THR A 22 8.27 10.54 -6.45
CA THR A 22 7.10 9.92 -7.05
C THR A 22 6.98 8.46 -6.63
N ILE A 23 8.08 7.72 -6.73
CA ILE A 23 8.07 6.30 -6.39
C ILE A 23 7.79 6.12 -4.90
N SER A 24 8.42 6.94 -4.07
CA SER A 24 8.22 6.86 -2.64
C SER A 24 6.76 7.12 -2.28
N ASN A 25 6.15 8.13 -2.90
CA ASN A 25 4.75 8.44 -2.65
C ASN A 25 3.84 7.29 -3.09
N GLN A 26 4.15 6.67 -4.24
CA GLN A 26 3.38 5.54 -4.71
C GLN A 26 3.50 4.35 -3.76
N ASN A 27 4.71 4.12 -3.26
CA ASN A 27 4.93 3.01 -2.32
C ASN A 27 4.15 3.21 -1.03
N VAL A 28 4.17 4.43 -0.51
CA VAL A 28 3.43 4.73 0.71
C VAL A 28 1.93 4.53 0.48
N LEU A 29 1.44 4.98 -0.67
CA LEU A 29 0.03 4.81 -0.98
C LEU A 29 -0.35 3.34 -1.09
N LEU A 30 0.49 2.55 -1.74
CA LEU A 30 0.26 1.11 -1.86
C LEU A 30 0.29 0.44 -0.49
N GLU A 31 1.22 0.84 0.34
CA GLU A 31 1.32 0.29 1.68
C GLU A 31 0.07 0.61 2.49
N ALA A 32 -0.42 1.84 2.37
CA ALA A 32 -1.65 2.23 3.05
C ALA A 32 -2.85 1.45 2.55
N LYS A 33 -2.92 1.23 1.24
CA LYS A 33 -4.01 0.44 0.67
C LYS A 33 -3.98 -0.99 1.18
N LEU A 34 -2.80 -1.58 1.22
CA LEU A 34 -2.64 -2.93 1.75
C LEU A 34 -3.06 -3.02 3.20
N ALA A 35 -2.65 -2.05 4.00
CA ALA A 35 -3.00 -2.03 5.41
C ALA A 35 -4.51 -1.89 5.59
N THR A 36 -5.13 -1.04 4.78
CA THR A 36 -6.57 -0.85 4.82
C THR A 36 -7.30 -2.14 4.47
N MET A 37 -6.89 -2.77 3.38
CA MET A 37 -7.53 -4.03 2.95
C MET A 37 -7.35 -5.12 3.98
N SER A 38 -6.17 -5.19 4.59
CA SER A 38 -5.89 -6.19 5.61
C SER A 38 -6.78 -5.98 6.83
N GLN A 39 -6.95 -4.73 7.22
CA GLN A 39 -7.80 -4.41 8.36
C GLN A 39 -9.27 -4.72 8.07
N ASP A 40 -9.73 -4.34 6.88
CA ASP A 40 -11.11 -4.64 6.48
C ASP A 40 -11.37 -6.13 6.48
N PHE A 41 -10.41 -6.88 5.95
CA PHE A 41 -10.52 -8.33 5.89
C PHE A 41 -10.61 -8.93 7.29
N LYS A 42 -9.78 -8.44 8.19
CA LYS A 42 -9.79 -8.92 9.57
C LYS A 42 -11.14 -8.63 10.23
N GLU A 43 -11.67 -7.45 10.00
CA GLU A 43 -12.96 -7.09 10.57
C GLU A 43 -14.08 -7.96 10.04
N GLN A 44 -14.05 -8.26 8.75
CA GLN A 44 -15.04 -9.14 8.16
C GLN A 44 -14.92 -10.56 8.71
N MET A 45 -13.69 -11.03 8.88
CA MET A 45 -13.46 -12.34 9.47
C MET A 45 -13.99 -12.41 10.89
N ASP A 46 -13.68 -11.38 11.68
CA ASP A 46 -14.16 -11.36 13.06
C ASP A 46 -15.68 -11.35 13.11
N ALA A 47 -16.31 -10.59 12.23
CA ALA A 47 -17.77 -10.54 12.17
C ALA A 47 -18.36 -11.89 11.81
N LEU A 48 -17.74 -12.57 10.83
CA LEU A 48 -18.22 -13.88 10.42
C LEU A 48 -18.04 -14.93 11.51
N LEU A 49 -16.92 -14.86 12.21
CA LEU A 49 -16.68 -15.78 13.32
C LEU A 49 -17.71 -15.59 14.41
N GLN A 50 -18.05 -14.34 14.70
CA GLN A 50 -19.06 -14.05 15.71
C GLN A 50 -20.42 -14.55 15.26
N GLU A 51 -20.75 -14.31 14.00
CA GLU A 51 -22.03 -14.77 13.46
C GLU A 51 -22.14 -16.29 13.50
N ASN A 52 -21.06 -16.97 13.14
CA ASN A 52 -21.03 -18.42 13.20
C ASN A 52 -21.24 -18.93 14.62
N ALA A 53 -20.61 -18.29 15.59
CA ALA A 53 -20.75 -18.66 16.98
C ALA A 53 -22.19 -18.47 17.44
N ASP A 54 -22.80 -17.35 17.05
CA ASP A 54 -24.19 -17.07 17.41
C ASP A 54 -25.14 -18.09 16.80
N LEU A 55 -24.93 -18.43 15.54
CA LEU A 55 -25.77 -19.39 14.87
C LEU A 55 -25.64 -20.77 15.50
N LYS A 56 -24.42 -21.13 15.84
CA LYS A 56 -24.21 -22.41 16.53
C LYS A 56 -24.95 -22.48 17.86
N ALA A 57 -24.87 -21.38 18.60
CA ALA A 57 -25.57 -21.33 19.88
C ALA A 57 -27.06 -21.44 19.69
N GLN A 58 -27.62 -20.87 18.64
CA GLN A 58 -29.04 -20.99 18.36
C GLN A 58 -29.41 -22.39 17.98
N LEU A 59 -28.57 -23.08 17.24
CA LEU A 59 -28.86 -24.45 16.85
C LEU A 59 -28.79 -25.43 18.02
N GLU A 60 -27.87 -25.13 18.95
CA GLU A 60 -27.70 -25.99 20.11
C GLU A 60 -28.66 -25.69 21.24
N GLY A 61 -29.12 -24.47 21.22
CA GLY A 61 -30.04 -24.02 22.27
C GLY A 61 -31.43 -24.39 21.95
#